data_1b8ad726fa33d722b1828e9bd4bcbdc7
#
_entry.id   1b8ad726fa33d722b1828e9bd4bcbdc7
#
_cell.length_a   1.000
_cell.length_b   1.000
_cell.length_c   1.000
_cell.angle_alpha   90.00
_cell.angle_beta   90.00
_cell.angle_gamma   90.00
#
_symmetry.space_group_name_H-M   'P 1'
#
loop_
_entity.id
_entity.type
_entity.pdbx_description
1 polymer ?
#
loop_
_entity_poly.entity_id
_entity_poly.type
_entity_poly.pdbx_seq_one_letter_code
_entity_poly.pdbx_strand_id
1 'polypeptide(L)'
;MACMTRVLFLSSLRLFAGRGMRACIAVLLVLLLAGCVGSPFDASSDSESEATPDELFQTHTDRVATLGMRKNLDALYRLMEKLYRRNPAEWRKSGAPNAQVAGQRIRWAVEQHQPLRELGSRSDIAALAFTLGPDYRGDRVGGFIYALGSMLITAHDGQTTFYMTDMLNAQYIHNAARNMEKASWLLANRKDPHGRPWLLSNEMSVQGQNLSYAIEFGKIVARLDLLTEVLDESGRRMGVSYAQSLLFMNFLPVQ
;
A
#
# COMPACT_ATOMS: atom_id res chain seq x y z
N MET A 1 65.22 -57.73 -5.57
CA MET A 1 64.38 -56.80 -6.41
C MET A 1 62.90 -56.85 -6.01
N ALA A 2 62.54 -56.57 -4.79
CA ALA A 2 61.13 -56.65 -4.33
C ALA A 2 60.71 -55.51 -3.37
N CYS A 3 61.47 -54.42 -3.26
CA CYS A 3 61.18 -53.35 -2.33
C CYS A 3 60.84 -52.00 -2.99
N MET A 4 60.97 -51.86 -4.32
CA MET A 4 60.79 -50.60 -5.02
C MET A 4 59.39 -50.43 -5.68
N THR A 5 58.62 -51.50 -5.82
CA THR A 5 57.29 -51.47 -6.45
C THR A 5 56.14 -51.15 -5.48
N ARG A 6 56.36 -51.26 -4.16
CA ARG A 6 55.30 -50.95 -3.14
C ARG A 6 55.14 -49.47 -2.83
N VAL A 7 56.18 -48.65 -3.05
CA VAL A 7 56.11 -47.20 -2.71
C VAL A 7 55.37 -46.40 -3.79
N LEU A 8 55.43 -46.85 -5.06
CA LEU A 8 54.73 -46.16 -6.16
C LEU A 8 53.21 -46.41 -6.18
N PHE A 9 52.76 -47.57 -5.65
CA PHE A 9 51.33 -47.91 -5.63
C PHE A 9 50.56 -47.17 -4.51
N LEU A 10 51.22 -46.82 -3.39
CA LEU A 10 50.61 -46.07 -2.29
C LEU A 10 50.54 -44.57 -2.56
N SER A 11 51.42 -44.02 -3.39
CA SER A 11 51.37 -42.60 -3.77
C SER A 11 50.24 -42.31 -4.79
N SER A 12 49.94 -43.21 -5.67
CA SER A 12 48.87 -43.06 -6.65
C SER A 12 47.45 -43.19 -6.02
N LEU A 13 47.32 -44.02 -4.99
CA LEU A 13 46.04 -44.19 -4.27
C LEU A 13 45.68 -42.97 -3.41
N ARG A 14 46.66 -42.24 -2.87
CA ARG A 14 46.40 -41.00 -2.12
C ARG A 14 46.01 -39.83 -3.02
N LEU A 15 46.49 -39.76 -4.26
CA LEU A 15 46.08 -38.70 -5.21
C LEU A 15 44.67 -38.90 -5.71
N PHE A 16 44.22 -40.15 -5.87
CA PHE A 16 42.86 -40.47 -6.35
C PHE A 16 41.79 -40.20 -5.26
N ALA A 17 42.10 -40.53 -3.98
CA ALA A 17 41.21 -40.27 -2.86
C ALA A 17 40.95 -38.76 -2.64
N GLY A 18 41.97 -37.90 -2.86
CA GLY A 18 41.82 -36.44 -2.69
C GLY A 18 40.94 -35.79 -3.78
N ARG A 19 40.94 -36.32 -4.99
CA ARG A 19 40.11 -35.76 -6.10
C ARG A 19 38.65 -36.17 -5.98
N GLY A 20 38.34 -37.39 -5.60
CA GLY A 20 36.99 -37.88 -5.35
C GLY A 20 36.31 -37.17 -4.19
N MET A 21 37.03 -36.97 -3.10
CA MET A 21 36.52 -36.29 -1.89
C MET A 21 36.25 -34.78 -2.15
N ARG A 22 37.09 -34.14 -2.97
CA ARG A 22 36.84 -32.73 -3.38
C ARG A 22 35.65 -32.61 -4.32
N ALA A 23 35.43 -33.57 -5.22
CA ALA A 23 34.29 -33.62 -6.08
C ALA A 23 33.00 -33.90 -5.28
N CYS A 24 33.02 -34.79 -4.30
CA CYS A 24 31.88 -35.03 -3.39
C CYS A 24 31.54 -33.83 -2.55
N ILE A 25 32.55 -33.12 -2.03
CA ILE A 25 32.32 -31.88 -1.25
C ILE A 25 31.75 -30.77 -2.13
N ALA A 26 32.24 -30.62 -3.38
CA ALA A 26 31.71 -29.64 -4.31
C ALA A 26 30.25 -29.94 -4.70
N VAL A 27 29.91 -31.20 -4.95
CA VAL A 27 28.55 -31.64 -5.24
C VAL A 27 27.63 -31.45 -4.05
N LEU A 28 28.11 -31.74 -2.82
CA LEU A 28 27.34 -31.52 -1.59
C LEU A 28 27.09 -30.03 -1.35
N LEU A 29 28.07 -29.15 -1.64
CA LEU A 29 27.95 -27.70 -1.52
C LEU A 29 26.94 -27.15 -2.56
N VAL A 30 26.96 -27.67 -3.78
CA VAL A 30 25.97 -27.30 -4.82
C VAL A 30 24.57 -27.77 -4.43
N LEU A 31 24.43 -28.97 -3.86
CA LEU A 31 23.14 -29.49 -3.38
C LEU A 31 22.61 -28.70 -2.17
N LEU A 32 23.48 -28.21 -1.30
CA LEU A 32 23.08 -27.35 -0.17
C LEU A 32 22.65 -25.95 -0.63
N LEU A 33 23.21 -25.43 -1.71
CA LEU A 33 22.78 -24.16 -2.34
C LEU A 33 21.48 -24.30 -3.13
N ALA A 34 21.18 -25.48 -3.66
CA ALA A 34 19.91 -25.76 -4.34
C ALA A 34 18.73 -26.01 -3.38
N GLY A 35 18.99 -26.26 -2.09
CA GLY A 35 17.98 -26.60 -1.09
C GLY A 35 17.14 -25.42 -0.58
N CYS A 36 17.36 -24.18 -1.03
CA CYS A 36 16.56 -23.01 -0.66
C CYS A 36 15.51 -22.60 -1.71
N VAL A 37 15.20 -23.43 -2.69
CA VAL A 37 14.13 -23.17 -3.64
C VAL A 37 12.90 -24.02 -3.30
N GLY A 38 11.97 -23.41 -2.57
CA GLY A 38 10.55 -23.68 -2.68
C GLY A 38 10.02 -24.90 -1.94
N SER A 39 9.43 -24.67 -0.76
CA SER A 39 8.27 -25.47 -0.37
C SER A 39 7.06 -24.95 -1.16
N PRO A 40 6.29 -25.82 -1.84
CA PRO A 40 5.01 -25.41 -2.39
C PRO A 40 4.02 -25.31 -1.22
N PHE A 41 3.96 -24.15 -0.61
CA PHE A 41 2.82 -23.75 0.18
C PHE A 41 1.82 -23.20 -0.83
N ASP A 42 0.70 -23.87 -1.00
CA ASP A 42 -0.44 -23.39 -1.79
C ASP A 42 -0.94 -22.06 -1.19
N ALA A 43 -0.31 -20.97 -1.61
CA ALA A 43 -0.88 -19.63 -1.50
C ALA A 43 -1.76 -19.45 -2.74
N SER A 44 -3.06 -19.31 -2.50
CA SER A 44 -4.04 -18.84 -3.46
C SER A 44 -3.41 -17.83 -4.42
N SER A 45 -3.65 -18.04 -5.70
CA SER A 45 -3.20 -17.26 -6.85
C SER A 45 -3.61 -15.78 -6.78
N ASP A 46 -2.93 -15.01 -5.95
CA ASP A 46 -2.76 -13.59 -6.17
C ASP A 46 -1.44 -13.43 -6.93
N SER A 47 -1.54 -12.94 -8.15
CA SER A 47 -0.47 -12.70 -9.10
C SER A 47 0.86 -12.43 -8.41
N GLU A 48 1.84 -13.35 -8.55
CA GLU A 48 3.25 -13.06 -8.29
C GLU A 48 3.62 -11.84 -9.16
N SER A 49 3.64 -10.69 -8.53
CA SER A 49 4.18 -9.47 -9.11
C SER A 49 5.68 -9.72 -9.22
N GLU A 50 6.18 -9.95 -10.45
CA GLU A 50 7.62 -9.95 -10.72
C GLU A 50 8.25 -8.72 -10.07
N ALA A 51 9.33 -8.93 -9.30
CA ALA A 51 10.05 -7.84 -8.66
C ALA A 51 10.52 -6.85 -9.74
N THR A 52 10.03 -5.63 -9.67
CA THR A 52 10.43 -4.58 -10.62
C THR A 52 11.78 -3.98 -10.20
N PRO A 53 12.61 -3.50 -11.15
CA PRO A 53 13.87 -2.84 -10.82
C PRO A 53 13.71 -1.68 -9.81
N ASP A 54 12.56 -1.01 -9.81
CA ASP A 54 12.22 0.07 -8.90
C ASP A 54 12.14 -0.39 -7.43
N GLU A 55 11.81 -1.66 -7.19
CA GLU A 55 11.75 -2.23 -5.83
C GLU A 55 13.13 -2.31 -5.14
N LEU A 56 14.22 -2.28 -5.89
CA LEU A 56 15.58 -2.26 -5.34
C LEU A 56 15.90 -0.95 -4.61
N PHE A 57 15.18 0.12 -4.91
CA PHE A 57 15.36 1.43 -4.31
C PHE A 57 14.33 1.75 -3.21
N GLN A 58 13.56 0.74 -2.78
CA GLN A 58 12.57 0.87 -1.72
C GLN A 58 13.06 0.24 -0.42
N THR A 59 12.91 0.96 0.68
CA THR A 59 13.02 0.36 2.02
C THR A 59 11.78 -0.50 2.31
N HIS A 60 11.81 -1.30 3.38
CA HIS A 60 10.63 -2.04 3.83
C HIS A 60 9.45 -1.10 4.14
N THR A 61 9.73 0.06 4.74
CA THR A 61 8.71 1.07 5.06
C THR A 61 8.10 1.65 3.78
N ASP A 62 8.92 2.00 2.78
CA ASP A 62 8.44 2.53 1.50
C ASP A 62 7.58 1.53 0.75
N ARG A 63 7.97 0.25 0.80
CA ARG A 63 7.19 -0.84 0.21
C ARG A 63 5.84 -1.02 0.89
N VAL A 64 5.79 -0.96 2.23
CA VAL A 64 4.53 -0.99 3.01
C VAL A 64 3.66 0.21 2.67
N ALA A 65 4.24 1.42 2.59
CA ALA A 65 3.52 2.63 2.22
C ALA A 65 2.95 2.55 0.79
N THR A 66 3.77 2.12 -0.19
CA THR A 66 3.35 1.94 -1.59
C THR A 66 2.21 0.92 -1.72
N LEU A 67 2.36 -0.24 -1.07
CA LEU A 67 1.32 -1.27 -1.07
C LEU A 67 0.05 -0.77 -0.36
N GLY A 68 0.20 -0.10 0.78
CA GLY A 68 -0.88 0.52 1.54
C GLY A 68 -1.66 1.52 0.71
N MET A 69 -0.97 2.45 0.02
CA MET A 69 -1.57 3.45 -0.86
C MET A 69 -2.37 2.79 -2.00
N ARG A 70 -1.76 1.84 -2.74
CA ARG A 70 -2.44 1.10 -3.80
C ARG A 70 -3.71 0.42 -3.30
N LYS A 71 -3.65 -0.29 -2.17
CA LYS A 71 -4.81 -0.97 -1.57
C LYS A 71 -5.85 0.01 -1.03
N ASN A 72 -5.46 1.21 -0.61
CA ASN A 72 -6.40 2.26 -0.20
C ASN A 72 -7.14 2.85 -1.41
N LEU A 73 -6.44 3.13 -2.51
CA LEU A 73 -7.08 3.56 -3.75
C LEU A 73 -8.01 2.48 -4.32
N ASP A 74 -7.61 1.20 -4.31
CA ASP A 74 -8.48 0.09 -4.70
C ASP A 74 -9.77 0.02 -3.87
N ALA A 75 -9.65 0.19 -2.54
CA ALA A 75 -10.82 0.20 -1.66
C ALA A 75 -11.73 1.40 -1.93
N LEU A 76 -11.14 2.58 -2.19
CA LEU A 76 -11.84 3.79 -2.55
C LEU A 76 -12.61 3.63 -3.88
N TYR A 77 -12.00 2.99 -4.88
CA TYR A 77 -12.65 2.76 -6.16
C TYR A 77 -13.76 1.70 -6.08
N ARG A 78 -13.59 0.67 -5.25
CA ARG A 78 -14.71 -0.25 -4.93
C ARG A 78 -15.86 0.47 -4.24
N LEU A 79 -15.54 1.41 -3.34
CA LEU A 79 -16.55 2.25 -2.69
C LEU A 79 -17.31 3.08 -3.73
N MET A 80 -16.62 3.69 -4.71
CA MET A 80 -17.21 4.43 -5.83
C MET A 80 -18.20 3.57 -6.63
N GLU A 81 -17.78 2.37 -7.01
CA GLU A 81 -18.65 1.45 -7.78
C GLU A 81 -19.93 1.08 -7.02
N LYS A 82 -19.81 0.83 -5.71
CA LYS A 82 -20.96 0.57 -4.84
C LYS A 82 -21.89 1.80 -4.76
N LEU A 83 -21.31 2.99 -4.60
CA LEU A 83 -22.08 4.24 -4.54
C LEU A 83 -22.80 4.51 -5.85
N TYR A 84 -22.17 4.34 -7.02
CA TYR A 84 -22.83 4.53 -8.31
C TYR A 84 -23.97 3.52 -8.55
N ARG A 85 -23.80 2.26 -8.12
CA ARG A 85 -24.88 1.26 -8.19
C ARG A 85 -26.10 1.68 -7.37
N ARG A 86 -25.88 2.29 -6.21
CA ARG A 86 -26.95 2.69 -5.32
C ARG A 86 -27.51 4.08 -5.64
N ASN A 87 -26.74 4.94 -6.31
CA ASN A 87 -27.07 6.30 -6.70
C ASN A 87 -26.90 6.49 -8.22
N PRO A 88 -27.66 5.80 -9.07
CA PRO A 88 -27.43 5.82 -10.53
C PRO A 88 -27.71 7.18 -11.18
N ALA A 89 -28.44 8.06 -10.51
CA ALA A 89 -28.66 9.42 -10.99
C ALA A 89 -27.38 10.28 -10.95
N GLU A 90 -26.39 9.94 -10.10
CA GLU A 90 -25.22 10.78 -9.89
C GLU A 90 -24.27 10.75 -11.08
N TRP A 91 -23.88 9.57 -11.60
CA TRP A 91 -22.98 9.48 -12.75
C TRP A 91 -23.56 10.11 -14.02
N ARG A 92 -24.90 10.15 -14.16
CA ARG A 92 -25.57 10.79 -15.31
C ARG A 92 -25.34 12.28 -15.35
N LYS A 93 -25.17 12.94 -14.20
CA LYS A 93 -24.89 14.39 -14.11
C LYS A 93 -23.52 14.74 -14.71
N SER A 94 -22.57 13.80 -14.74
CA SER A 94 -21.25 14.00 -15.37
C SER A 94 -21.26 13.96 -16.90
N GLY A 95 -22.40 13.65 -17.53
CA GLY A 95 -22.52 13.45 -18.98
C GLY A 95 -21.81 12.19 -19.48
N ALA A 96 -21.41 11.28 -18.62
CA ALA A 96 -20.80 10.01 -19.01
C ALA A 96 -21.86 9.04 -19.57
N PRO A 97 -21.51 8.18 -20.55
CA PRO A 97 -22.45 7.23 -21.13
C PRO A 97 -22.88 6.12 -20.17
N ASN A 98 -22.04 5.81 -19.17
CA ASN A 98 -22.33 4.83 -18.13
C ASN A 98 -21.48 5.09 -16.86
N ALA A 99 -21.81 4.37 -15.79
CA ALA A 99 -21.12 4.49 -14.50
C ALA A 99 -19.62 4.12 -14.58
N GLN A 100 -19.26 3.17 -15.46
CA GLN A 100 -17.87 2.75 -15.62
C GLN A 100 -17.01 3.87 -16.19
N VAL A 101 -17.47 4.54 -17.25
CA VAL A 101 -16.75 5.68 -17.85
C VAL A 101 -16.70 6.86 -16.88
N ALA A 102 -17.76 7.13 -16.13
CA ALA A 102 -17.73 8.13 -15.07
C ALA A 102 -16.65 7.78 -14.04
N GLY A 103 -16.61 6.54 -13.56
CA GLY A 103 -15.61 6.06 -12.62
C GLY A 103 -14.17 6.16 -13.15
N GLN A 104 -13.94 5.82 -14.41
CA GLN A 104 -12.61 5.97 -15.03
C GLN A 104 -12.13 7.43 -15.06
N ARG A 105 -13.04 8.38 -15.34
CA ARG A 105 -12.68 9.81 -15.28
C ARG A 105 -12.29 10.25 -13.88
N ILE A 106 -13.00 9.78 -12.86
CA ILE A 106 -12.66 10.10 -11.46
C ILE A 106 -11.32 9.47 -11.06
N ARG A 107 -11.09 8.19 -11.41
CA ARG A 107 -9.77 7.53 -11.18
C ARG A 107 -8.65 8.35 -11.80
N TRP A 108 -8.78 8.68 -13.08
CA TRP A 108 -7.78 9.46 -13.79
C TRP A 108 -7.54 10.82 -13.13
N ALA A 109 -8.59 11.52 -12.71
CA ALA A 109 -8.47 12.81 -12.04
C ALA A 109 -7.74 12.71 -10.71
N VAL A 110 -8.01 11.65 -9.91
CA VAL A 110 -7.30 11.37 -8.66
C VAL A 110 -5.83 11.04 -8.92
N GLU A 111 -5.56 10.07 -9.79
CA GLU A 111 -4.20 9.53 -10.03
C GLU A 111 -3.28 10.52 -10.75
N GLN A 112 -3.84 11.41 -11.59
CA GLN A 112 -3.11 12.44 -12.32
C GLN A 112 -3.19 13.82 -11.65
N HIS A 113 -3.72 13.93 -10.44
CA HIS A 113 -3.87 15.18 -9.70
C HIS A 113 -4.63 16.27 -10.50
N GLN A 114 -5.56 15.85 -11.34
CA GLN A 114 -6.31 16.78 -12.18
C GLN A 114 -7.57 17.27 -11.46
N PRO A 115 -7.78 18.59 -11.35
CA PRO A 115 -8.97 19.12 -10.68
C PRO A 115 -10.24 18.74 -11.43
N LEU A 116 -11.28 18.36 -10.70
CA LEU A 116 -12.61 18.22 -11.28
C LEU A 116 -13.22 19.60 -11.50
N ARG A 117 -13.67 19.84 -12.74
CA ARG A 117 -14.25 21.14 -13.15
C ARG A 117 -15.40 21.57 -12.23
N GLU A 118 -16.26 20.63 -11.82
CA GLU A 118 -17.42 20.88 -10.97
C GLU A 118 -17.06 21.26 -9.54
N LEU A 119 -15.84 20.97 -9.10
CA LEU A 119 -15.33 21.35 -7.80
C LEU A 119 -14.53 22.66 -7.82
N GLY A 120 -14.27 23.20 -9.00
CA GLY A 120 -13.35 24.34 -9.19
C GLY A 120 -11.93 23.97 -8.76
N SER A 121 -11.33 24.80 -7.94
CA SER A 121 -9.98 24.52 -7.39
C SER A 121 -10.01 23.78 -6.05
N ARG A 122 -11.15 23.23 -5.62
CA ARG A 122 -11.29 22.56 -4.34
C ARG A 122 -10.75 21.15 -4.40
N SER A 123 -9.97 20.77 -3.38
CA SER A 123 -9.50 19.42 -3.11
C SER A 123 -9.78 19.04 -1.66
N ASP A 124 -9.50 17.82 -1.28
CA ASP A 124 -9.47 17.31 0.09
C ASP A 124 -10.74 17.65 0.89
N ILE A 125 -10.58 18.19 2.09
CA ILE A 125 -11.69 18.55 3.00
C ILE A 125 -12.60 19.61 2.39
N ALA A 126 -12.06 20.57 1.64
CA ALA A 126 -12.86 21.60 1.01
C ALA A 126 -13.76 21.03 -0.10
N ALA A 127 -13.24 20.10 -0.90
CA ALA A 127 -14.02 19.36 -1.88
C ALA A 127 -15.10 18.49 -1.24
N LEU A 128 -14.74 17.78 -0.15
CA LEU A 128 -15.67 16.94 0.61
C LEU A 128 -16.84 17.75 1.17
N ALA A 129 -16.55 18.88 1.82
CA ALA A 129 -17.57 19.75 2.41
C ALA A 129 -18.51 20.33 1.34
N PHE A 130 -17.95 20.75 0.21
CA PHE A 130 -18.72 21.32 -0.91
C PHE A 130 -19.61 20.25 -1.58
N THR A 131 -19.04 19.06 -1.87
CA THR A 131 -19.77 17.96 -2.51
C THR A 131 -20.98 17.50 -1.72
N LEU A 132 -20.89 17.47 -0.40
CA LEU A 132 -22.01 17.13 0.49
C LEU A 132 -22.80 18.37 0.96
N GLY A 133 -22.65 19.49 0.27
CA GLY A 133 -23.38 20.72 0.52
C GLY A 133 -24.59 20.93 -0.41
N PRO A 134 -25.48 21.89 -0.09
CA PRO A 134 -26.68 22.18 -0.89
C PRO A 134 -26.35 22.84 -2.24
N ASP A 135 -25.22 23.50 -2.37
CA ASP A 135 -24.85 24.26 -3.57
C ASP A 135 -24.25 23.41 -4.68
N TYR A 136 -23.78 22.19 -4.34
CA TYR A 136 -23.20 21.30 -5.34
C TYR A 136 -24.27 20.63 -6.19
N ARG A 137 -24.17 20.77 -7.52
CA ARG A 137 -25.11 20.22 -8.50
C ARG A 137 -24.54 19.11 -9.37
N GLY A 138 -23.24 18.88 -9.29
CA GLY A 138 -22.54 17.85 -10.08
C GLY A 138 -22.76 16.43 -9.57
N ASP A 139 -21.94 15.53 -10.06
CA ASP A 139 -21.87 14.13 -9.63
C ASP A 139 -21.30 14.04 -8.19
N ARG A 140 -22.21 13.87 -7.21
CA ARG A 140 -21.81 13.79 -5.80
C ARG A 140 -20.95 12.56 -5.47
N VAL A 141 -21.16 11.45 -6.17
CA VAL A 141 -20.33 10.26 -5.98
C VAL A 141 -18.92 10.56 -6.48
N GLY A 142 -18.80 11.08 -7.70
CA GLY A 142 -17.52 11.46 -8.26
C GLY A 142 -16.78 12.49 -7.42
N GLY A 143 -17.46 13.58 -7.02
CA GLY A 143 -16.87 14.62 -6.16
C GLY A 143 -16.45 14.10 -4.79
N PHE A 144 -17.24 13.22 -4.16
CA PHE A 144 -16.92 12.59 -2.88
C PHE A 144 -15.67 11.71 -2.98
N ILE A 145 -15.60 10.83 -3.97
CA ILE A 145 -14.45 9.95 -4.19
C ILE A 145 -13.20 10.75 -4.54
N TYR A 146 -13.32 11.77 -5.37
CA TYR A 146 -12.21 12.67 -5.68
C TYR A 146 -11.65 13.35 -4.42
N ALA A 147 -12.54 13.89 -3.57
CA ALA A 147 -12.14 14.52 -2.33
C ALA A 147 -11.36 13.57 -1.39
N LEU A 148 -11.79 12.31 -1.30
CA LEU A 148 -11.09 11.30 -0.50
C LEU A 148 -9.77 10.86 -1.14
N GLY A 149 -9.75 10.71 -2.47
CA GLY A 149 -8.54 10.33 -3.21
C GLY A 149 -7.47 11.42 -3.13
N SER A 150 -7.85 12.69 -3.36
CA SER A 150 -6.92 13.81 -3.22
C SER A 150 -6.36 13.91 -1.80
N MET A 151 -7.21 13.73 -0.77
CA MET A 151 -6.80 13.74 0.62
C MET A 151 -5.78 12.63 0.94
N LEU A 152 -5.99 11.41 0.42
CA LEU A 152 -5.02 10.32 0.58
C LEU A 152 -3.68 10.68 -0.05
N ILE A 153 -3.70 11.18 -1.28
CA ILE A 153 -2.49 11.55 -2.01
C ILE A 153 -1.77 12.72 -1.36
N THR A 154 -2.49 13.76 -0.94
CA THR A 154 -1.92 14.91 -0.23
C THR A 154 -1.25 14.48 1.08
N ALA A 155 -1.87 13.58 1.85
CA ALA A 155 -1.28 13.07 3.09
C ALA A 155 0.01 12.25 2.85
N HIS A 156 0.20 11.75 1.64
CA HIS A 156 1.38 11.02 1.20
C HIS A 156 2.32 11.89 0.33
N ASP A 157 2.34 13.19 0.56
CA ASP A 157 3.18 14.18 -0.13
C ASP A 157 3.00 14.21 -1.65
N GLY A 158 1.79 13.97 -2.12
CA GLY A 158 1.48 13.96 -3.55
C GLY A 158 1.91 12.70 -4.29
N GLN A 159 2.33 11.64 -3.60
CA GLN A 159 2.89 10.44 -4.22
C GLN A 159 1.99 9.21 -4.01
N THR A 160 2.12 8.25 -4.92
CA THR A 160 1.45 6.94 -4.83
C THR A 160 2.43 5.78 -4.76
N THR A 161 3.72 6.05 -5.02
CA THR A 161 4.84 5.11 -4.92
C THR A 161 5.97 5.81 -4.18
N PHE A 162 6.63 5.12 -3.24
CA PHE A 162 7.61 5.70 -2.31
C PHE A 162 8.96 5.03 -2.47
N TYR A 163 10.02 5.81 -2.31
CA TYR A 163 11.42 5.40 -2.45
C TYR A 163 12.25 5.89 -1.24
N MET A 164 13.47 5.39 -1.11
CA MET A 164 14.36 5.68 0.03
C MET A 164 14.60 7.16 0.35
N THR A 165 14.36 8.05 -0.62
CA THR A 165 14.52 9.50 -0.45
C THR A 165 13.26 10.19 0.06
N ASP A 166 12.13 9.48 0.07
CA ASP A 166 10.84 10.05 0.42
C ASP A 166 10.62 10.01 1.94
N MET A 167 10.29 11.14 2.51
CA MET A 167 10.04 11.26 3.95
C MET A 167 8.56 11.46 4.22
N LEU A 168 7.85 10.35 4.49
CA LEU A 168 6.45 10.42 4.90
C LEU A 168 6.32 10.98 6.31
N ASN A 169 5.36 11.88 6.47
CA ASN A 169 5.04 12.45 7.77
C ASN A 169 3.92 11.66 8.45
N ALA A 170 4.23 10.98 9.56
CA ALA A 170 3.28 10.19 10.33
C ALA A 170 2.03 10.99 10.75
N GLN A 171 2.20 12.27 11.10
CA GLN A 171 1.07 13.14 11.48
C GLN A 171 0.08 13.37 10.33
N TYR A 172 0.57 13.52 9.08
CA TYR A 172 -0.31 13.70 7.92
C TYR A 172 -1.08 12.42 7.61
N ILE A 173 -0.45 11.26 7.73
CA ILE A 173 -1.10 9.96 7.57
C ILE A 173 -2.16 9.75 8.65
N HIS A 174 -1.82 10.04 9.93
CA HIS A 174 -2.79 9.99 11.03
C HIS A 174 -3.99 10.91 10.78
N ASN A 175 -3.76 12.15 10.35
CA ASN A 175 -4.84 13.09 10.05
C ASN A 175 -5.73 12.59 8.90
N ALA A 176 -5.14 11.95 7.88
CA ALA A 176 -5.92 11.33 6.80
C ALA A 176 -6.82 10.21 7.33
N ALA A 177 -6.33 9.35 8.24
CA ALA A 177 -7.16 8.31 8.87
C ALA A 177 -8.38 8.92 9.58
N ARG A 178 -8.16 9.96 10.42
CA ARG A 178 -9.25 10.66 11.13
C ARG A 178 -10.23 11.34 10.17
N ASN A 179 -9.74 11.89 9.07
CA ASN A 179 -10.58 12.47 8.03
C ASN A 179 -11.40 11.42 7.27
N MET A 180 -10.87 10.21 7.06
CA MET A 180 -11.61 9.09 6.48
C MET A 180 -12.76 8.63 7.39
N GLU A 181 -12.55 8.56 8.71
CA GLU A 181 -13.61 8.28 9.68
C GLU A 181 -14.72 9.33 9.62
N LYS A 182 -14.31 10.61 9.62
CA LYS A 182 -15.26 11.72 9.51
C LYS A 182 -16.03 11.68 8.18
N ALA A 183 -15.37 11.35 7.08
CA ALA A 183 -16.03 11.21 5.78
C ALA A 183 -17.04 10.05 5.76
N SER A 184 -16.71 8.92 6.38
CA SER A 184 -17.61 7.80 6.56
C SER A 184 -18.87 8.19 7.35
N TRP A 185 -18.67 8.95 8.43
CA TRP A 185 -19.77 9.47 9.23
C TRP A 185 -20.64 10.46 8.44
N LEU A 186 -20.01 11.40 7.70
CA LEU A 186 -20.72 12.38 6.86
C LEU A 186 -21.54 11.69 5.78
N LEU A 187 -20.97 10.66 5.12
CA LEU A 187 -21.68 9.89 4.09
C LEU A 187 -22.95 9.23 4.64
N ALA A 188 -22.89 8.73 5.88
CA ALA A 188 -24.02 8.05 6.51
C ALA A 188 -25.09 9.01 7.06
N ASN A 189 -24.70 10.21 7.51
CA ASN A 189 -25.56 11.07 8.32
C ASN A 189 -25.97 12.37 7.63
N ARG A 190 -25.25 12.83 6.58
CA ARG A 190 -25.52 14.12 5.95
C ARG A 190 -26.76 14.05 5.06
N LYS A 191 -27.70 14.98 5.29
CA LYS A 191 -29.01 15.01 4.64
C LYS A 191 -29.22 16.32 3.88
N ASP A 192 -30.11 16.26 2.89
CA ASP A 192 -30.60 17.43 2.16
C ASP A 192 -31.59 18.24 3.05
N PRO A 193 -32.02 19.44 2.60
CA PRO A 193 -33.00 20.23 3.35
C PRO A 193 -34.35 19.54 3.58
N HIS A 194 -34.64 18.46 2.84
CA HIS A 194 -35.85 17.65 2.99
C HIS A 194 -35.66 16.43 3.91
N GLY A 195 -34.51 16.31 4.58
CA GLY A 195 -34.19 15.21 5.48
C GLY A 195 -33.76 13.90 4.80
N ARG A 196 -33.55 13.89 3.49
CA ARG A 196 -33.10 12.71 2.73
C ARG A 196 -31.58 12.68 2.66
N PRO A 197 -30.94 11.51 2.71
CA PRO A 197 -29.48 11.41 2.55
C PRO A 197 -29.07 11.94 1.16
N TRP A 198 -27.97 12.71 1.10
CA TRP A 198 -27.40 13.17 -0.16
C TRP A 198 -26.94 12.02 -1.05
N LEU A 199 -26.42 10.94 -0.44
CA LEU A 199 -26.03 9.71 -1.10
C LEU A 199 -26.55 8.52 -0.29
N LEU A 200 -27.17 7.58 -0.96
CA LEU A 200 -27.54 6.31 -0.36
C LEU A 200 -26.28 5.46 -0.17
N SER A 201 -26.03 5.06 1.06
CA SER A 201 -24.84 4.29 1.47
C SER A 201 -25.22 3.12 2.39
N ASN A 202 -24.69 3.09 3.62
CA ASN A 202 -25.09 2.10 4.61
C ASN A 202 -26.60 2.19 4.87
N GLU A 203 -27.19 1.03 5.12
CA GLU A 203 -28.59 0.92 5.47
C GLU A 203 -28.74 -0.02 6.66
N MET A 204 -29.50 0.44 7.65
CA MET A 204 -29.95 -0.37 8.76
C MET A 204 -31.48 -0.27 8.79
N SER A 205 -32.16 -1.28 8.29
CA SER A 205 -33.62 -1.37 8.26
C SER A 205 -34.09 -2.70 8.84
N VAL A 206 -35.37 -2.81 9.10
CA VAL A 206 -36.00 -4.06 9.56
C VAL A 206 -35.87 -5.18 8.50
N GLN A 207 -35.76 -4.81 7.22
CA GLN A 207 -35.64 -5.74 6.10
C GLN A 207 -34.20 -6.18 5.80
N GLY A 208 -33.19 -5.53 6.39
CA GLY A 208 -31.80 -5.91 6.18
C GLY A 208 -30.79 -4.84 6.61
N GLN A 209 -29.55 -5.29 6.74
CA GLN A 209 -28.42 -4.43 7.11
C GLN A 209 -27.39 -4.47 6.00
N ASN A 210 -26.98 -3.28 5.51
CA ASN A 210 -25.88 -3.14 4.56
C ASN A 210 -24.82 -2.20 5.14
N LEU A 211 -23.80 -2.76 5.78
CA LEU A 211 -22.67 -2.05 6.35
C LEU A 211 -21.42 -2.09 5.44
N SER A 212 -21.58 -2.54 4.20
CA SER A 212 -20.45 -2.79 3.30
C SER A 212 -19.63 -1.54 2.95
N TYR A 213 -20.19 -0.36 3.10
CA TYR A 213 -19.48 0.92 2.94
C TYR A 213 -18.57 1.19 4.13
N ALA A 214 -19.08 1.01 5.34
CA ALA A 214 -18.27 1.14 6.57
C ALA A 214 -17.08 0.17 6.58
N ILE A 215 -17.25 -1.05 6.03
CA ILE A 215 -16.16 -2.03 5.90
C ILE A 215 -15.04 -1.51 4.99
N GLU A 216 -15.35 -0.90 3.84
CA GLU A 216 -14.31 -0.35 2.96
C GLU A 216 -13.58 0.83 3.63
N PHE A 217 -14.29 1.72 4.32
CA PHE A 217 -13.68 2.77 5.13
C PHE A 217 -12.77 2.21 6.23
N GLY A 218 -13.25 1.20 6.98
CA GLY A 218 -12.47 0.55 8.02
C GLY A 218 -11.16 -0.04 7.51
N LYS A 219 -11.16 -0.63 6.31
CA LYS A 219 -9.93 -1.13 5.68
C LYS A 219 -8.93 -0.02 5.35
N ILE A 220 -9.42 1.15 4.89
CA ILE A 220 -8.56 2.31 4.61
C ILE A 220 -7.99 2.86 5.91
N VAL A 221 -8.84 3.11 6.90
CA VAL A 221 -8.43 3.63 8.21
C VAL A 221 -7.40 2.73 8.88
N ALA A 222 -7.65 1.41 8.94
CA ALA A 222 -6.74 0.46 9.56
C ALA A 222 -5.34 0.45 8.90
N ARG A 223 -5.25 0.60 7.57
CA ARG A 223 -3.96 0.68 6.89
C ARG A 223 -3.23 1.99 7.15
N LEU A 224 -3.96 3.11 7.22
CA LEU A 224 -3.37 4.41 7.54
C LEU A 224 -2.88 4.43 9.00
N ASP A 225 -3.64 3.89 9.95
CA ASP A 225 -3.23 3.80 11.35
C ASP A 225 -1.99 2.91 11.49
N LEU A 226 -1.96 1.74 10.84
CA LEU A 226 -0.78 0.87 10.83
C LEU A 226 0.44 1.58 10.22
N LEU A 227 0.26 2.30 9.11
CA LEU A 227 1.37 3.05 8.49
C LEU A 227 1.89 4.15 9.43
N THR A 228 1.00 4.86 10.14
CA THR A 228 1.39 5.84 11.16
C THR A 228 2.28 5.21 12.23
N GLU A 229 1.88 4.06 12.79
CA GLU A 229 2.66 3.34 13.80
C GLU A 229 4.03 2.88 13.26
N VAL A 230 4.08 2.38 12.02
CA VAL A 230 5.34 1.97 11.36
C VAL A 230 6.29 3.16 11.18
N LEU A 231 5.76 4.32 10.78
CA LEU A 231 6.56 5.53 10.59
C LEU A 231 7.11 6.05 11.93
N ASP A 232 6.28 6.10 12.97
CA ASP A 232 6.68 6.54 14.31
C ASP A 232 7.75 5.59 14.89
N GLU A 233 7.57 4.28 14.76
CA GLU A 233 8.55 3.29 15.22
C GLU A 233 9.87 3.38 14.44
N SER A 234 9.83 3.60 13.13
CA SER A 234 11.01 3.78 12.29
C SER A 234 11.81 5.03 12.71
N GLY A 235 11.12 6.14 12.98
CA GLY A 235 11.74 7.38 13.50
C GLY A 235 12.37 7.15 14.87
N ARG A 236 11.69 6.46 15.78
CA ARG A 236 12.20 6.11 17.10
C ARG A 236 13.48 5.25 17.02
N ARG A 237 13.51 4.24 16.16
CA ARG A 237 14.68 3.36 15.95
C ARG A 237 15.88 4.11 15.41
N MET A 238 15.69 5.01 14.47
CA MET A 238 16.77 5.87 13.96
C MET A 238 17.38 6.72 15.06
N GLY A 239 16.56 7.34 15.93
CA GLY A 239 17.02 8.10 17.08
C GLY A 239 17.85 7.26 18.07
N VAL A 240 17.39 6.05 18.39
CA VAL A 240 18.13 5.11 19.28
C VAL A 240 19.46 4.69 18.64
N SER A 241 19.47 4.35 17.37
CA SER A 241 20.70 3.95 16.65
C SER A 241 21.71 5.09 16.61
N TYR A 242 21.27 6.32 16.39
CA TYR A 242 22.12 7.51 16.43
C TYR A 242 22.73 7.72 17.83
N ALA A 243 21.92 7.64 18.89
CA ALA A 243 22.39 7.78 20.27
C ALA A 243 23.42 6.68 20.63
N GLN A 244 23.19 5.43 20.21
CA GLN A 244 24.13 4.33 20.39
C GLN A 244 25.46 4.61 19.65
N SER A 245 25.40 5.11 18.41
CA SER A 245 26.60 5.43 17.64
C SER A 245 27.46 6.49 18.34
N LEU A 246 26.84 7.52 18.93
CA LEU A 246 27.54 8.53 19.70
C LEU A 246 28.18 7.96 20.97
N LEU A 247 27.51 7.05 21.65
CA LEU A 247 28.07 6.37 22.83
C LEU A 247 29.29 5.51 22.45
N PHE A 248 29.23 4.75 21.36
CA PHE A 248 30.37 3.93 20.89
C PHE A 248 31.55 4.76 20.44
N MET A 249 31.34 5.92 19.81
CA MET A 249 32.43 6.79 19.40
C MET A 249 33.24 7.34 20.58
N ASN A 250 32.61 7.54 21.74
CA ASN A 250 33.29 7.98 22.96
C ASN A 250 34.10 6.90 23.67
N PHE A 251 33.97 5.64 23.27
CA PHE A 251 34.70 4.50 23.85
C PHE A 251 35.85 3.99 22.96
N LEU A 252 36.13 4.61 21.82
CA LEU A 252 37.31 4.24 21.04
C LEU A 252 38.55 4.89 21.70
N PRO A 253 39.55 4.08 22.14
CA PRO A 253 40.77 4.64 22.68
C PRO A 253 41.49 5.41 21.57
N VAL A 254 41.75 6.69 21.81
CA VAL A 254 42.63 7.49 20.96
C VAL A 254 44.02 7.02 21.21
N GLN A 255 44.66 6.31 20.26
CA GLN A 255 46.08 5.96 20.26
C GLN A 255 46.89 7.13 19.70
#